data_e06a74f0dd2b746e699fa4f52b627da7
#
_entry.id   e06a74f0dd2b746e699fa4f52b627da7
#
_cell.length_a   1.000
_cell.length_b   1.000
_cell.length_c   1.000
_cell.angle_alpha   90.00
_cell.angle_beta   90.00
_cell.angle_gamma   90.00
#
_symmetry.space_group_name_H-M   'P 1'
#
loop_
_entity.id
_entity.type
_entity.pdbx_description
1 polymer ?
#
loop_
_entity_poly.entity_id
_entity_poly.type
_entity_poly.pdbx_seq_one_letter_code
_entity_poly.pdbx_strand_id
1 'polypeptide(L)'
;SEYDSENLMYSVIQEVLSEEAFSSIGCAVHVYLATLVKDYAPLTEEERKYARNPLTHVDFLLFNQMDKQPVLAIEVDGTGFHEAGSKQAERDIKKNSILEKCGVPLLRLRTDGSGEKEKIKNALKGE
;
A
#
# COMPACT_ATOMS: atom_id res chain seq x y z
N SER A 1 -7.96 17.03 -3.93
CA SER A 1 -8.74 15.82 -4.22
C SER A 1 -7.91 14.58 -3.95
N GLU A 2 -8.55 13.46 -3.91
CA GLU A 2 -7.87 12.18 -3.74
C GLU A 2 -6.84 11.95 -4.85
N TYR A 3 -7.21 12.30 -6.06
CA TYR A 3 -6.34 12.18 -7.22
C TYR A 3 -5.07 13.03 -7.07
N ASP A 4 -5.23 14.26 -6.59
CA ASP A 4 -4.09 15.16 -6.35
C ASP A 4 -3.18 14.62 -5.25
N SER A 5 -3.77 14.04 -4.20
CA SER A 5 -3.01 13.44 -3.11
C SER A 5 -2.15 12.27 -3.60
N GLU A 6 -2.70 11.44 -4.48
CA GLU A 6 -1.94 10.33 -5.05
C GLU A 6 -0.82 10.83 -5.95
N ASN A 7 -1.05 11.87 -6.75
CA ASN A 7 -0.01 12.46 -7.59
C ASN A 7 1.14 13.02 -6.77
N LEU A 8 0.83 13.72 -5.69
CA LEU A 8 1.84 14.24 -4.78
C LEU A 8 2.65 13.11 -4.15
N MET A 9 1.97 12.07 -3.69
CA MET A 9 2.64 10.94 -3.08
C MET A 9 3.51 10.19 -4.09
N TYR A 10 3.05 10.06 -5.32
CA TYR A 10 3.86 9.43 -6.37
C TYR A 10 5.20 10.16 -6.53
N SER A 11 5.17 11.50 -6.54
CA SER A 11 6.39 12.30 -6.65
C SER A 11 7.34 12.05 -5.46
N VAL A 12 6.78 11.96 -4.25
CA VAL A 12 7.57 11.67 -3.05
C VAL A 12 8.22 10.28 -3.17
N ILE A 13 7.45 9.30 -3.61
CA ILE A 13 7.96 7.94 -3.79
C ILE A 13 9.11 7.94 -4.81
N GLN A 14 8.92 8.64 -5.94
CA GLN A 14 9.94 8.68 -6.98
C GLN A 14 11.24 9.33 -6.48
N GLU A 15 11.14 10.36 -5.63
CA GLU A 15 12.33 10.96 -5.02
C GLU A 15 13.07 9.94 -4.15
N VAL A 16 12.35 9.17 -3.33
CA VAL A 16 12.98 8.14 -2.51
C VAL A 16 13.66 7.10 -3.39
N LEU A 17 12.96 6.62 -4.43
CA LEU A 17 13.50 5.58 -5.30
C LEU A 17 14.64 6.05 -6.20
N SER A 18 14.85 7.36 -6.31
CA SER A 18 16.00 7.89 -7.04
C SER A 18 17.31 7.74 -6.26
N GLU A 19 17.23 7.43 -4.97
CA GLU A 19 18.44 7.23 -4.16
C GLU A 19 19.05 5.87 -4.48
N GLU A 20 20.39 5.83 -4.50
CA GLU A 20 21.13 4.64 -4.88
C GLU A 20 20.76 3.41 -4.05
N ALA A 21 20.52 3.61 -2.75
CA ALA A 21 20.17 2.50 -1.85
C ALA A 21 18.89 1.78 -2.26
N PHE A 22 18.02 2.42 -3.03
CA PHE A 22 16.72 1.89 -3.43
C PHE A 22 16.61 1.69 -4.94
N SER A 23 17.74 1.66 -5.65
CA SER A 23 17.75 1.63 -7.12
C SER A 23 17.13 0.35 -7.70
N SER A 24 17.06 -0.73 -6.91
CA SER A 24 16.46 -1.97 -7.38
C SER A 24 14.94 -2.04 -7.15
N ILE A 25 14.36 -1.00 -6.57
CA ILE A 25 12.94 -0.97 -6.23
C ILE A 25 12.16 -0.23 -7.31
N GLY A 26 11.08 -0.84 -7.78
CA GLY A 26 10.15 -0.21 -8.71
C GLY A 26 8.85 0.14 -8.01
N CYS A 27 8.03 0.95 -8.67
CA CYS A 27 6.73 1.35 -8.15
C CYS A 27 5.64 1.10 -9.19
N ALA A 28 4.62 0.35 -8.80
CA ALA A 28 3.41 0.17 -9.60
C ALA A 28 2.27 0.89 -8.89
N VAL A 29 1.33 1.42 -9.67
CA VAL A 29 0.19 2.17 -9.14
C VAL A 29 -1.08 1.36 -9.32
N HIS A 30 -2.03 1.53 -8.40
CA HIS A 30 -3.35 0.89 -8.48
C HIS A 30 -3.27 -0.61 -8.73
N VAL A 31 -2.53 -1.30 -7.88
CA VAL A 31 -2.35 -2.75 -8.00
C VAL A 31 -3.52 -3.46 -7.33
N TYR A 32 -4.19 -4.32 -8.08
CA TYR A 32 -5.33 -5.07 -7.55
C TYR A 32 -4.90 -6.01 -6.43
N LEU A 33 -5.70 -6.02 -5.38
CA LEU A 33 -5.40 -6.85 -4.22
C LEU A 33 -5.33 -8.34 -4.60
N ALA A 34 -6.18 -8.76 -5.53
CA ALA A 34 -6.18 -10.14 -6.03
C ALA A 34 -4.81 -10.56 -6.60
N THR A 35 -4.06 -9.61 -7.17
CA THR A 35 -2.73 -9.91 -7.72
C THR A 35 -1.72 -10.26 -6.62
N LEU A 36 -1.96 -9.75 -5.41
CA LEU A 36 -1.05 -9.95 -4.28
C LEU A 36 -1.35 -11.20 -3.48
N VAL A 37 -2.54 -11.79 -3.65
CA VAL A 37 -2.95 -12.98 -2.91
C VAL A 37 -2.54 -14.21 -3.69
N LYS A 38 -1.51 -14.91 -3.23
CA LYS A 38 -1.05 -16.15 -3.88
C LYS A 38 -1.75 -17.38 -3.33
N ASP A 39 -2.21 -17.32 -2.08
CA ASP A 39 -2.91 -18.43 -1.43
C ASP A 39 -4.06 -17.83 -0.63
N TYR A 40 -5.27 -18.22 -0.98
CA TYR A 40 -6.48 -17.75 -0.31
C TYR A 40 -6.80 -18.51 0.97
N ALA A 41 -6.13 -19.64 1.23
CA ALA A 41 -6.44 -20.49 2.38
C ALA A 41 -6.42 -19.77 3.73
N PRO A 42 -5.45 -18.90 4.04
CA PRO A 42 -5.44 -18.20 5.34
C PRO A 42 -6.49 -17.10 5.48
N LEU A 43 -7.15 -16.72 4.39
CA LEU A 43 -8.13 -15.63 4.42
C LEU A 43 -9.48 -16.12 4.87
N THR A 44 -10.22 -15.27 5.59
CA THR A 44 -11.62 -15.54 5.90
C THR A 44 -12.46 -15.44 4.63
N GLU A 45 -13.70 -15.91 4.69
CA GLU A 45 -14.60 -15.84 3.55
C GLU A 45 -14.84 -14.38 3.13
N GLU A 46 -15.03 -13.49 4.10
CA GLU A 46 -15.22 -12.07 3.83
C GLU A 46 -13.97 -11.45 3.21
N GLU A 47 -12.79 -11.83 3.68
CA GLU A 47 -11.53 -11.34 3.13
C GLU A 47 -11.34 -11.83 1.70
N ARG A 48 -11.68 -13.09 1.42
CA ARG A 48 -11.61 -13.63 0.04
C ARG A 48 -12.50 -12.85 -0.90
N LYS A 49 -13.71 -12.57 -0.46
CA LYS A 49 -14.67 -11.81 -1.26
C LYS A 49 -14.15 -10.40 -1.53
N TYR A 50 -13.62 -9.74 -0.50
CA TYR A 50 -13.08 -8.41 -0.62
C TYR A 50 -11.86 -8.38 -1.55
N ALA A 51 -10.94 -9.33 -1.39
CA ALA A 51 -9.74 -9.41 -2.21
C ALA A 51 -10.04 -9.69 -3.69
N ARG A 52 -11.09 -10.46 -3.95
CA ARG A 52 -11.49 -10.81 -5.33
C ARG A 52 -12.28 -9.72 -6.04
N ASN A 53 -12.78 -8.74 -5.29
CA ASN A 53 -13.50 -7.61 -5.88
C ASN A 53 -12.54 -6.84 -6.79
N PRO A 54 -12.86 -6.71 -8.09
CA PRO A 54 -11.94 -6.04 -9.04
C PRO A 54 -11.74 -4.56 -8.77
N LEU A 55 -12.52 -3.96 -7.88
CA LEU A 55 -12.34 -2.56 -7.50
C LEU A 55 -11.37 -2.38 -6.34
N THR A 56 -10.98 -3.48 -5.68
CA THR A 56 -10.09 -3.41 -4.53
C THR A 56 -8.63 -3.39 -4.97
N HIS A 57 -7.91 -2.34 -4.60
CA HIS A 57 -6.52 -2.16 -4.99
C HIS A 57 -5.74 -1.46 -3.89
N VAL A 58 -4.41 -1.54 -3.96
CA VAL A 58 -3.53 -0.66 -3.18
C VAL A 58 -3.10 0.50 -4.06
N ASP A 59 -2.90 1.66 -3.46
CA ASP A 59 -2.56 2.86 -4.25
C ASP A 59 -1.20 2.72 -4.91
N PHE A 60 -0.20 2.25 -4.18
CA PHE A 60 1.15 2.03 -4.71
C PHE A 60 1.70 0.72 -4.17
N LEU A 61 2.40 0.01 -5.03
CA LEU A 61 3.13 -1.18 -4.62
C LEU A 61 4.59 -1.01 -5.01
N LEU A 62 5.46 -0.99 -4.01
CA LEU A 62 6.90 -1.02 -4.25
C LEU A 62 7.32 -2.48 -4.31
N PHE A 63 8.11 -2.82 -5.31
CA PHE A 63 8.50 -4.20 -5.56
C PHE A 63 9.95 -4.27 -6.00
N ASN A 64 10.56 -5.41 -5.79
CA ASN A 64 11.92 -5.67 -6.26
C ASN A 64 11.88 -5.90 -7.77
N GLN A 65 12.64 -5.11 -8.54
CA GLN A 65 12.62 -5.19 -10.00
C GLN A 65 13.20 -6.50 -10.53
N MET A 66 14.08 -7.13 -9.76
CA MET A 66 14.74 -8.37 -10.20
C MET A 66 13.80 -9.57 -10.17
N ASP A 67 13.11 -9.77 -9.04
CA ASP A 67 12.25 -10.95 -8.87
C ASP A 67 10.76 -10.61 -8.85
N LYS A 68 10.42 -9.32 -8.95
CA LYS A 68 9.04 -8.82 -8.95
C LYS A 68 8.29 -9.05 -7.64
N GLN A 69 8.98 -9.40 -6.56
CA GLN A 69 8.32 -9.62 -5.29
C GLN A 69 7.92 -8.31 -4.63
N PRO A 70 6.71 -8.26 -4.03
CA PRO A 70 6.28 -7.08 -3.28
C PRO A 70 7.20 -6.79 -2.12
N VAL A 71 7.48 -5.51 -1.90
CA VAL A 71 8.33 -5.04 -0.81
C VAL A 71 7.51 -4.22 0.18
N LEU A 72 6.67 -3.34 -0.33
CA LEU A 72 5.90 -2.41 0.52
C LEU A 72 4.68 -1.91 -0.24
N ALA A 73 3.50 -2.06 0.35
CA ALA A 73 2.29 -1.42 -0.17
C ALA A 73 2.13 -0.07 0.52
N ILE A 74 1.75 0.94 -0.22
CA ILE A 74 1.51 2.29 0.31
C ILE A 74 0.09 2.70 -0.04
N GLU A 75 -0.66 3.13 0.99
CA GLU A 75 -1.98 3.68 0.84
C GLU A 75 -1.93 5.16 1.22
N VAL A 76 -2.54 5.99 0.41
CA VAL A 76 -2.61 7.42 0.66
C VAL A 76 -3.96 7.71 1.29
N ASP A 77 -3.95 8.03 2.57
CA ASP A 77 -5.16 8.41 3.26
C ASP A 77 -5.41 9.91 2.99
N GLY A 78 -6.65 10.22 2.64
CA GLY A 78 -7.04 11.61 2.48
C GLY A 78 -6.98 12.35 3.82
N THR A 79 -7.26 13.64 3.78
CA THR A 79 -7.27 14.46 4.99
C THR A 79 -8.50 14.21 5.86
N GLY A 80 -9.45 13.40 5.37
CA GLY A 80 -10.67 13.10 6.09
C GLY A 80 -10.46 12.17 7.26
N PHE A 81 -11.29 12.35 8.27
CA PHE A 81 -11.31 11.48 9.44
C PHE A 81 -12.21 10.28 9.16
N HIS A 82 -11.74 9.09 9.47
CA HIS A 82 -12.53 7.87 9.35
C HIS A 82 -12.94 7.41 10.73
N GLU A 83 -14.23 7.51 11.04
CA GLU A 83 -14.77 7.07 12.32
C GLU A 83 -14.63 5.56 12.48
N ALA A 84 -14.36 5.13 13.70
CA ALA A 84 -14.33 3.71 14.04
C ALA A 84 -15.71 3.11 13.73
N GLY A 85 -15.71 1.94 13.07
CA GLY A 85 -16.95 1.26 12.71
C GLY A 85 -17.60 1.74 11.42
N SER A 86 -17.03 2.78 10.76
CA SER A 86 -17.53 3.19 9.45
C SER A 86 -17.20 2.13 8.41
N LYS A 87 -17.87 2.20 7.26
CA LYS A 87 -17.59 1.27 6.16
C LYS A 87 -16.14 1.39 5.68
N GLN A 88 -15.61 2.63 5.66
CA GLN A 88 -14.22 2.83 5.25
C GLN A 88 -13.26 2.22 6.25
N ALA A 89 -13.52 2.39 7.56
CA ALA A 89 -12.69 1.80 8.60
C ALA A 89 -12.73 0.27 8.52
N GLU A 90 -13.90 -0.31 8.23
CA GLU A 90 -14.03 -1.76 8.05
C GLU A 90 -13.22 -2.27 6.86
N ARG A 91 -13.25 -1.53 5.76
CA ARG A 91 -12.46 -1.86 4.57
C ARG A 91 -10.96 -1.80 4.87
N ASP A 92 -10.54 -0.78 5.60
CA ASP A 92 -9.15 -0.62 5.99
C ASP A 92 -8.67 -1.78 6.85
N ILE A 93 -9.50 -2.23 7.78
CA ILE A 93 -9.18 -3.37 8.64
C ILE A 93 -9.02 -4.64 7.79
N LYS A 94 -9.94 -4.89 6.86
CA LYS A 94 -9.85 -6.05 5.97
C LYS A 94 -8.59 -6.00 5.12
N LYS A 95 -8.29 -4.84 4.55
CA LYS A 95 -7.09 -4.69 3.71
C LYS A 95 -5.83 -4.91 4.54
N ASN A 96 -5.77 -4.36 5.74
CA ASN A 96 -4.63 -4.57 6.64
C ASN A 96 -4.42 -6.06 6.92
N SER A 97 -5.49 -6.76 7.25
CA SER A 97 -5.44 -8.19 7.56
C SER A 97 -4.99 -9.02 6.37
N ILE A 98 -5.54 -8.74 5.19
CA ILE A 98 -5.20 -9.48 3.98
C ILE A 98 -3.73 -9.30 3.64
N LEU A 99 -3.24 -8.07 3.64
CA LEU A 99 -1.84 -7.80 3.31
C LEU A 99 -0.89 -8.44 4.32
N GLU A 100 -1.23 -8.40 5.61
CA GLU A 100 -0.45 -9.07 6.63
C GLU A 100 -0.36 -10.57 6.35
N LYS A 101 -1.50 -11.20 6.04
CA LYS A 101 -1.54 -12.64 5.72
C LYS A 101 -0.78 -12.98 4.44
N CYS A 102 -0.69 -12.02 3.52
CA CYS A 102 0.11 -12.18 2.29
C CYS A 102 1.59 -11.89 2.50
N GLY A 103 1.97 -11.41 3.67
CA GLY A 103 3.36 -11.06 3.95
C GLY A 103 3.81 -9.77 3.29
N VAL A 104 2.88 -8.87 2.97
CA VAL A 104 3.18 -7.59 2.33
C VAL A 104 3.04 -6.48 3.38
N PRO A 105 4.15 -5.82 3.77
CA PRO A 105 4.05 -4.68 4.69
C PRO A 105 3.20 -3.57 4.09
N LEU A 106 2.44 -2.89 4.94
CA LEU A 106 1.57 -1.80 4.52
C LEU A 106 1.92 -0.53 5.29
N LEU A 107 2.10 0.56 4.56
CA LEU A 107 2.35 1.88 5.11
C LEU A 107 1.22 2.80 4.67
N ARG A 108 0.53 3.41 5.64
CA ARG A 108 -0.51 4.41 5.35
C ARG A 108 0.07 5.79 5.61
N LEU A 109 -0.04 6.68 4.62
CA LEU A 109 0.52 8.02 4.69
C LEU A 109 -0.55 9.04 4.40
N ARG A 110 -0.40 10.21 5.00
CA ARG A 110 -1.26 11.37 4.75
C ARG A 110 -0.45 12.41 4.00
N THR A 111 -1.10 13.08 3.05
CA THR A 111 -0.42 14.11 2.26
C THR A 111 -0.25 15.42 3.02
N ASP A 112 -1.00 15.62 4.10
CA ASP A 112 -0.87 16.80 4.95
C ASP A 112 0.12 16.59 6.10
N GLY A 113 0.72 15.39 6.16
CA GLY A 113 1.71 15.09 7.18
C GLY A 113 3.09 15.58 6.78
N SER A 114 4.04 15.34 7.65
CA SER A 114 5.44 15.60 7.37
C SER A 114 6.23 14.32 7.56
N GLY A 115 7.39 14.24 6.89
CA GLY A 115 8.26 13.10 7.06
C GLY A 115 7.88 11.88 6.23
N GLU A 116 7.08 12.04 5.16
CA GLU A 116 6.67 10.93 4.30
C GLU A 116 7.89 10.22 3.72
N LYS A 117 8.88 10.96 3.24
CA LYS A 117 10.11 10.36 2.70
C LYS A 117 10.80 9.48 3.71
N GLU A 118 10.97 9.98 4.93
CA GLU A 118 11.65 9.22 5.98
C GLU A 118 10.85 7.98 6.38
N LYS A 119 9.53 8.10 6.42
CA LYS A 119 8.67 6.94 6.73
C LYS A 119 8.80 5.85 5.67
N ILE A 120 8.84 6.26 4.40
CA ILE A 120 9.02 5.30 3.30
C ILE A 120 10.41 4.65 3.38
N LYS A 121 11.44 5.45 3.57
CA LYS A 121 12.81 4.93 3.68
C LYS A 121 12.95 3.96 4.84
N ASN A 122 12.39 4.31 6.00
CA ASN A 122 12.45 3.45 7.17
C ASN A 122 11.72 2.13 6.92
N ALA A 123 10.56 2.19 6.30
CA ALA A 123 9.80 0.99 5.95
C ALA A 123 10.59 0.09 4.98
N LEU A 124 11.26 0.69 3.99
CA LEU A 124 12.07 -0.06 3.03
C LEU A 124 13.30 -0.69 3.68
N LYS A 125 13.82 -0.09 4.73
CA LYS A 125 14.96 -0.63 5.48
C LYS A 125 14.54 -1.64 6.55
N GLY A 126 13.25 -1.83 6.77
CA GLY A 126 12.75 -2.71 7.82
C GLY A 126 12.79 -2.09 9.21
N GLU A 127 12.80 -0.79 9.28
CA GLU A 127 12.87 -0.06 10.56
C GLU A 127 11.53 0.47 11.02
#